data_f102e2d5767a998c84ce6c32c3df7b75
#
_entry.id   f102e2d5767a998c84ce6c32c3df7b75
#
_cell.length_a   1.000
_cell.length_b   1.000
_cell.length_c   1.000
_cell.angle_alpha   90.00
_cell.angle_beta   90.00
_cell.angle_gamma   90.00
#
_symmetry.space_group_name_H-M   'P 1'
#
loop_
_entity.id
_entity.type
_entity.pdbx_description
1 polymer ?
#
loop_
_entity_poly.entity_id
_entity_poly.type
_entity_poly.pdbx_seq_one_letter_code
_entity_poly.pdbx_strand_id
1 'polypeptide(L)'
;MVLKMMGMLILGIASVSDIRTGRVSLWMVLLAGVCSGLSAVIGITDRITTVPELLSAMIPGAVLLWIGFISANAIGYGDGLMMFMVGPLFGVERMVEGMLLAFFVSAIVSILLIVLRKVNRKTTIPFIPFLASALGVVNFVL
;
A
#
# COMPACT_ATOMS: atom_id res chain seq x y z
N MET A 1 12.06 5.01 13.08
CA MET A 1 10.71 5.02 13.68
C MET A 1 9.85 6.17 13.16
N VAL A 2 10.30 7.42 13.24
CA VAL A 2 9.54 8.61 12.78
C VAL A 2 9.09 8.52 11.32
N LEU A 3 9.96 8.13 10.39
CA LEU A 3 9.65 8.01 8.96
C LEU A 3 8.57 6.93 8.67
N LYS A 4 8.56 5.82 9.41
CA LYS A 4 7.51 4.82 9.31
C LYS A 4 6.16 5.36 9.78
N MET A 5 6.15 6.15 10.86
CA MET A 5 4.93 6.82 11.34
C MET A 5 4.42 7.85 10.33
N MET A 6 5.32 8.62 9.71
CA MET A 6 4.95 9.54 8.62
C MET A 6 4.37 8.79 7.42
N GLY A 7 4.98 7.67 7.03
CA GLY A 7 4.44 6.80 5.97
C GLY A 7 3.03 6.29 6.29
N MET A 8 2.78 5.90 7.54
CA MET A 8 1.45 5.48 7.99
C MET A 8 0.44 6.62 7.99
N LEU A 9 0.83 7.83 8.37
CA LEU A 9 -0.03 9.01 8.28
C LEU A 9 -0.39 9.33 6.83
N ILE A 10 0.57 9.25 5.91
CA ILE A 10 0.32 9.44 4.47
C ILE A 10 -0.65 8.39 3.95
N LEU A 11 -0.47 7.11 4.31
CA LEU A 11 -1.39 6.03 3.97
C LEU A 11 -2.79 6.26 4.57
N GLY A 12 -2.87 6.75 5.80
CA GLY A 12 -4.15 7.09 6.44
C GLY A 12 -4.89 8.20 5.69
N ILE A 13 -4.18 9.27 5.31
CA ILE A 13 -4.76 10.37 4.51
C ILE A 13 -5.15 9.89 3.12
N ALA A 14 -4.30 9.08 2.48
CA ALA A 14 -4.60 8.48 1.18
C ALA A 14 -5.82 7.56 1.25
N SER A 15 -5.98 6.81 2.34
CA SER A 15 -7.14 5.98 2.62
C SER A 15 -8.44 6.80 2.65
N VAL A 16 -8.45 7.94 3.35
CA VAL A 16 -9.61 8.83 3.41
C VAL A 16 -9.93 9.42 2.03
N SER A 17 -8.90 9.79 1.27
CA SER A 17 -9.06 10.27 -0.11
C SER A 17 -9.62 9.19 -1.03
N ASP A 18 -9.12 7.97 -0.92
CA ASP A 18 -9.55 6.83 -1.73
C ASP A 18 -11.03 6.48 -1.45
N ILE A 19 -11.46 6.48 -0.19
CA ILE A 19 -12.86 6.28 0.19
C ILE A 19 -13.78 7.35 -0.41
N ARG A 20 -13.31 8.60 -0.47
CA ARG A 20 -14.13 9.73 -0.94
C ARG A 20 -14.19 9.86 -2.45
N THR A 21 -13.07 9.63 -3.12
CA THR A 21 -12.91 9.92 -4.55
C THR A 21 -12.74 8.68 -5.41
N GLY A 22 -12.45 7.53 -4.80
CA GLY A 22 -12.10 6.29 -5.50
C GLY A 22 -10.82 6.42 -6.34
N ARG A 23 -9.99 7.42 -6.03
CA ARG A 23 -8.74 7.70 -6.74
C ARG A 23 -7.65 8.12 -5.77
N VAL A 24 -6.46 7.58 -5.99
CA VAL A 24 -5.26 8.00 -5.25
C VAL A 24 -4.72 9.28 -5.87
N SER A 25 -4.56 10.31 -5.07
CA SER A 25 -3.95 11.56 -5.54
C SER A 25 -2.46 11.34 -5.80
N LEU A 26 -1.99 11.74 -6.99
CA LEU A 26 -0.56 11.69 -7.33
C LEU A 26 0.33 12.43 -6.33
N TRP A 27 -0.17 13.50 -5.71
CA TRP A 27 0.55 14.21 -4.65
C TRP A 27 0.84 13.35 -3.44
N MET A 28 -0.09 12.47 -3.05
CA MET A 28 0.13 11.54 -1.92
C MET A 28 1.15 10.47 -2.27
N VAL A 29 1.13 9.98 -3.51
CA VAL A 29 2.14 9.05 -4.02
C VAL A 29 3.53 9.70 -4.03
N LEU A 30 3.63 10.95 -4.48
CA LEU A 30 4.89 11.69 -4.47
C LEU A 30 5.41 11.93 -3.05
N LEU A 31 4.54 12.32 -2.12
CA LEU A 31 4.92 12.48 -0.70
C LEU A 31 5.40 11.17 -0.09
N ALA A 32 4.71 10.07 -0.37
CA ALA A 32 5.13 8.74 0.06
C ALA A 32 6.50 8.37 -0.53
N GLY A 33 6.72 8.66 -1.81
CA GLY A 33 8.01 8.46 -2.49
C GLY A 33 9.14 9.29 -1.89
N VAL A 34 8.89 10.57 -1.56
CA VAL A 34 9.88 11.43 -0.89
C VAL A 34 10.23 10.89 0.50
N CYS A 35 9.25 10.54 1.31
CA CYS A 35 9.48 9.95 2.64
C CYS A 35 10.25 8.63 2.54
N SER A 36 9.91 7.80 1.56
CA SER A 36 10.59 6.54 1.29
C SER A 36 12.03 6.75 0.84
N GLY A 37 12.26 7.70 -0.08
CA GLY A 37 13.60 8.06 -0.54
C GLY A 37 14.50 8.58 0.59
N LEU A 38 13.96 9.45 1.45
CA LEU A 38 14.68 9.94 2.64
C LEU A 38 15.03 8.79 3.60
N SER A 39 14.08 7.89 3.84
CA SER A 39 14.32 6.71 4.67
C SER A 39 15.41 5.80 4.09
N ALA A 40 15.40 5.61 2.77
CA ALA A 40 16.39 4.82 2.07
C ALA A 40 17.80 5.43 2.18
N VAL A 41 17.93 6.73 1.96
CA VAL A 41 19.21 7.46 2.09
C VAL A 41 19.76 7.33 3.51
N ILE A 42 18.94 7.59 4.53
CA ILE A 42 19.34 7.47 5.93
C ILE A 42 19.73 6.01 6.25
N GLY A 43 18.92 5.04 5.83
CA GLY A 43 19.17 3.62 6.09
C GLY A 43 20.48 3.13 5.46
N ILE A 44 20.82 3.57 4.26
CA ILE A 44 22.09 3.25 3.59
C ILE A 44 23.27 3.95 4.29
N THR A 45 23.12 5.22 4.66
CA THR A 45 24.17 5.99 5.33
C THR A 45 24.52 5.40 6.69
N ASP A 46 23.51 5.00 7.45
CA ASP A 46 23.68 4.35 8.76
C ASP A 46 24.03 2.85 8.66
N ARG A 47 24.18 2.31 7.46
CA ARG A 47 24.42 0.89 7.18
C ARG A 47 23.40 -0.07 7.79
N ILE A 48 22.18 0.42 7.99
CA ILE A 48 21.07 -0.37 8.54
C ILE A 48 20.35 -1.14 7.42
N THR A 49 20.36 -0.59 6.20
CA THR A 49 19.64 -1.16 5.04
C THR A 49 20.56 -1.21 3.84
N THR A 50 20.48 -2.30 3.09
CA THR A 50 21.26 -2.48 1.86
C THR A 50 20.42 -2.13 0.64
N VAL A 51 21.08 -1.76 -0.47
CA VAL A 51 20.40 -1.46 -1.74
C VAL A 51 19.53 -2.62 -2.23
N PRO A 52 20.00 -3.91 -2.18
CA PRO A 52 19.17 -5.05 -2.56
C PRO A 52 17.91 -5.21 -1.71
N GLU A 53 17.97 -4.90 -0.40
CA GLU A 53 16.79 -4.94 0.49
C GLU A 53 15.76 -3.88 0.11
N LEU A 54 16.20 -2.68 -0.24
CA LEU A 54 15.31 -1.61 -0.71
C LEU A 54 14.61 -1.99 -2.02
N LEU A 55 15.37 -2.55 -2.97
CA LEU A 55 14.82 -3.01 -4.24
C LEU A 55 13.83 -4.16 -4.04
N SER A 56 14.14 -5.11 -3.16
CA SER A 56 13.23 -6.22 -2.84
C SER A 56 11.93 -5.73 -2.21
N ALA A 57 11.96 -4.69 -1.40
CA ALA A 57 10.78 -4.09 -0.79
C ALA A 57 9.84 -3.39 -1.79
N MET A 58 10.33 -3.04 -2.98
CA MET A 58 9.51 -2.48 -4.06
C MET A 58 8.82 -3.56 -4.90
N ILE A 59 9.26 -4.83 -4.83
CA ILE A 59 8.74 -5.94 -5.65
C ILE A 59 7.22 -6.12 -5.49
N PRO A 60 6.62 -6.15 -4.29
CA PRO A 60 5.18 -6.35 -4.15
C PRO A 60 4.36 -5.28 -4.89
N GLY A 61 4.78 -4.01 -4.79
CA GLY A 61 4.17 -2.92 -5.53
C GLY A 61 4.35 -3.03 -7.06
N ALA A 62 5.54 -3.43 -7.51
CA ALA A 62 5.83 -3.66 -8.93
C ALA A 62 4.97 -4.79 -9.51
N VAL A 63 4.78 -5.87 -8.76
CA VAL A 63 3.91 -6.99 -9.16
C VAL A 63 2.46 -6.52 -9.31
N LEU A 64 1.94 -5.74 -8.35
CA LEU A 64 0.59 -5.18 -8.46
C LEU A 64 0.45 -4.23 -9.65
N LEU A 65 1.44 -3.38 -9.91
CA LEU A 65 1.45 -2.51 -11.08
C LEU A 65 1.40 -3.32 -12.37
N TRP A 66 2.17 -4.38 -12.45
CA TRP A 66 2.22 -5.25 -13.63
C TRP A 66 0.89 -5.99 -13.84
N ILE A 67 0.30 -6.53 -12.77
CA ILE A 67 -1.03 -7.15 -12.83
C ILE A 67 -2.08 -6.11 -13.24
N GLY A 68 -2.04 -4.90 -12.70
CA GLY A 68 -2.92 -3.79 -13.07
C GLY A 68 -2.81 -3.42 -14.55
N PHE A 69 -1.59 -3.43 -15.09
CA PHE A 69 -1.33 -3.18 -16.51
C PHE A 69 -1.93 -4.27 -17.42
N ILE A 70 -1.73 -5.54 -17.08
CA ILE A 70 -2.23 -6.69 -17.88
C ILE A 70 -3.75 -6.80 -17.77
N SER A 71 -4.32 -6.51 -16.59
CA SER A 71 -5.75 -6.66 -16.30
C SER A 71 -6.60 -5.48 -16.77
N ALA A 72 -6.06 -4.57 -17.60
CA ALA A 72 -6.77 -3.39 -18.09
C ALA A 72 -7.48 -2.60 -16.97
N ASN A 73 -6.75 -2.30 -15.90
CA ASN A 73 -7.22 -1.57 -14.70
C ASN A 73 -8.25 -2.32 -13.82
N ALA A 74 -8.29 -3.64 -13.87
CA ALA A 74 -9.09 -4.43 -12.92
C ALA A 74 -8.60 -4.27 -11.46
N ILE A 75 -7.31 -4.00 -11.27
CA ILE A 75 -6.71 -3.60 -9.99
C ILE A 75 -6.30 -2.13 -10.12
N GLY A 76 -6.59 -1.32 -9.10
CA GLY A 76 -6.28 0.10 -9.09
C GLY A 76 -4.79 0.38 -9.31
N TYR A 77 -4.47 1.07 -10.40
CA TYR A 77 -3.09 1.47 -10.72
C TYR A 77 -2.45 2.30 -9.60
N GLY A 78 -3.28 3.11 -8.93
CA GLY A 78 -2.89 3.93 -7.79
C GLY A 78 -2.46 3.11 -6.58
N ASP A 79 -3.11 1.97 -6.34
CA ASP A 79 -2.79 1.07 -5.22
C ASP A 79 -1.40 0.45 -5.38
N GLY A 80 -1.12 -0.06 -6.59
CA GLY A 80 0.18 -0.61 -6.94
C GLY A 80 1.30 0.44 -6.86
N LEU A 81 1.03 1.65 -7.35
CA LEU A 81 1.99 2.76 -7.29
C LEU A 81 2.26 3.20 -5.85
N MET A 82 1.22 3.28 -5.02
CA MET A 82 1.35 3.59 -3.59
C MET A 82 2.18 2.54 -2.87
N MET A 83 1.91 1.25 -3.09
CA MET A 83 2.69 0.14 -2.53
C MET A 83 4.15 0.17 -2.98
N PHE A 84 4.38 0.45 -4.26
CA PHE A 84 5.74 0.57 -4.81
C PHE A 84 6.54 1.67 -4.10
N MET A 85 5.91 2.83 -3.87
CA MET A 85 6.56 3.96 -3.21
C MET A 85 6.74 3.76 -1.69
N VAL A 86 5.79 3.10 -1.03
CA VAL A 86 5.81 2.89 0.42
C VAL A 86 6.66 1.67 0.82
N GLY A 87 6.88 0.72 -0.10
CA GLY A 87 7.63 -0.52 0.15
C GLY A 87 8.94 -0.34 0.93
N PRO A 88 9.86 0.53 0.49
CA PRO A 88 11.14 0.74 1.17
C PRO A 88 11.04 1.25 2.61
N LEU A 89 9.92 1.88 3.01
CA LEU A 89 9.70 2.32 4.40
C LEU A 89 9.50 1.16 5.38
N PHE A 90 8.85 0.10 4.91
CA PHE A 90 8.44 -1.01 5.78
C PHE A 90 9.29 -2.26 5.62
N GLY A 91 9.96 -2.40 4.48
CA GLY A 91 10.73 -3.59 4.12
C GLY A 91 9.86 -4.67 3.46
N VAL A 92 10.50 -5.62 2.76
CA VAL A 92 9.81 -6.62 1.93
C VAL A 92 8.90 -7.55 2.75
N GLU A 93 9.36 -8.03 3.90
CA GLU A 93 8.60 -8.97 4.74
C GLU A 93 7.29 -8.37 5.20
N ARG A 94 7.36 -7.21 5.86
CA ARG A 94 6.16 -6.52 6.37
C ARG A 94 5.24 -6.02 5.27
N MET A 95 5.82 -5.69 4.10
CA MET A 95 5.03 -5.27 2.95
C MET A 95 4.25 -6.44 2.35
N VAL A 96 4.86 -7.63 2.25
CA VAL A 96 4.19 -8.85 1.78
C VAL A 96 3.11 -9.29 2.78
N GLU A 97 3.41 -9.33 4.07
CA GLU A 97 2.45 -9.66 5.12
C GLU A 97 1.26 -8.70 5.12
N GLY A 98 1.53 -7.40 5.07
CA GLY A 98 0.49 -6.37 4.99
C GLY A 98 -0.37 -6.48 3.73
N MET A 99 0.25 -6.77 2.58
CA MET A 99 -0.45 -6.99 1.32
C MET A 99 -1.39 -8.22 1.40
N LEU A 100 -0.88 -9.35 1.88
CA LEU A 100 -1.69 -10.57 2.02
C LEU A 100 -2.86 -10.35 2.97
N LEU A 101 -2.61 -9.72 4.11
CA LEU A 101 -3.65 -9.40 5.08
C LEU A 101 -4.69 -8.43 4.49
N ALA A 102 -4.25 -7.40 3.77
CA ALA A 102 -5.13 -6.44 3.11
C ALA A 102 -6.02 -7.11 2.07
N PHE A 103 -5.46 -7.98 1.22
CA PHE A 103 -6.25 -8.74 0.25
C PHE A 103 -7.25 -9.68 0.92
N PHE A 104 -6.84 -10.37 1.97
CA PHE A 104 -7.72 -11.28 2.70
C PHE A 104 -8.91 -10.54 3.31
N VAL A 105 -8.65 -9.44 4.03
CA VAL A 105 -9.71 -8.63 4.66
C VAL A 105 -10.60 -7.97 3.59
N SER A 106 -10.00 -7.42 2.53
CA SER A 106 -10.74 -6.84 1.41
C SER A 106 -11.66 -7.86 0.73
N ALA A 107 -11.20 -9.09 0.55
CA ALA A 107 -12.01 -10.17 -0.03
C ALA A 107 -13.21 -10.52 0.86
N ILE A 108 -13.00 -10.65 2.17
CA ILE A 108 -14.08 -10.93 3.13
C ILE A 108 -15.13 -9.82 3.09
N VAL A 109 -14.69 -8.56 3.17
CA VAL A 109 -15.59 -7.40 3.13
C VAL A 109 -16.35 -7.33 1.81
N SER A 110 -15.67 -7.60 0.69
CA SER A 110 -16.28 -7.61 -0.64
C SER A 110 -17.39 -8.66 -0.75
N ILE A 111 -17.09 -9.88 -0.29
CA ILE A 111 -18.09 -10.98 -0.28
C ILE A 111 -19.28 -10.61 0.61
N LEU A 112 -19.02 -10.07 1.80
CA LEU A 112 -20.08 -9.68 2.73
C LEU A 112 -20.99 -8.60 2.13
N LEU A 113 -20.42 -7.57 1.50
CA LEU A 113 -21.19 -6.50 0.85
C LEU A 113 -22.03 -7.00 -0.32
N ILE A 114 -21.52 -7.96 -1.10
CA ILE A 114 -22.25 -8.60 -2.20
C ILE A 114 -23.42 -9.43 -1.64
N VAL A 115 -23.17 -10.25 -0.62
CA VAL A 115 -24.21 -11.08 0.04
C VAL A 115 -25.32 -10.21 0.63
N LEU A 116 -24.96 -9.09 1.26
CA LEU A 116 -25.90 -8.12 1.80
C LEU A 116 -26.59 -7.27 0.72
N ARG A 117 -26.31 -7.50 -0.56
CA ARG A 117 -26.86 -6.74 -1.71
C ARG A 117 -26.64 -5.23 -1.62
N LYS A 118 -25.64 -4.79 -0.86
CA LYS A 118 -25.30 -3.34 -0.73
C LYS A 118 -24.46 -2.82 -1.88
N VAL A 119 -23.80 -3.70 -2.61
CA VAL A 119 -22.96 -3.37 -3.78
C VAL A 119 -23.17 -4.38 -4.90
N ASN A 120 -22.94 -3.93 -6.14
CA ASN A 120 -22.95 -4.78 -7.31
C ASN A 120 -21.56 -5.32 -7.60
N ARG A 121 -21.46 -6.42 -8.36
CA ARG A 121 -20.16 -7.02 -8.78
C ARG A 121 -19.24 -6.06 -9.55
N LYS A 122 -19.78 -4.94 -10.05
CA LYS A 122 -19.04 -3.90 -10.77
C LYS A 122 -18.61 -2.73 -9.88
N THR A 123 -18.95 -2.75 -8.59
CA THR A 123 -18.59 -1.67 -7.66
C THR A 123 -17.13 -1.82 -7.26
N THR A 124 -16.34 -0.78 -7.50
CA THR A 124 -14.95 -0.74 -7.07
C THR A 124 -14.88 -0.42 -5.58
N ILE A 125 -14.24 -1.29 -4.81
CA ILE A 125 -14.03 -1.08 -3.37
C ILE A 125 -12.63 -0.51 -3.20
N PRO A 126 -12.46 0.60 -2.46
CA PRO A 126 -11.15 1.20 -2.24
C PRO A 126 -10.24 0.22 -1.46
N PHE A 127 -9.02 -0.02 -1.97
CA PHE A 127 -8.08 -0.98 -1.39
C PHE A 127 -7.14 -0.37 -0.35
N ILE A 128 -6.79 0.91 -0.50
CA ILE A 128 -5.84 1.60 0.38
C ILE A 128 -6.24 1.57 1.87
N PRO A 129 -7.52 1.70 2.26
CA PRO A 129 -7.91 1.57 3.66
C PRO A 129 -7.55 0.21 4.27
N PHE A 130 -7.72 -0.85 3.49
CA PHE A 130 -7.34 -2.20 3.93
C PHE A 130 -5.83 -2.35 4.04
N LEU A 131 -5.09 -1.80 3.09
CA LEU A 131 -3.62 -1.80 3.12
C LEU A 131 -3.09 -0.99 4.31
N ALA A 132 -3.63 0.21 4.56
CA ALA A 132 -3.23 1.05 5.69
C ALA A 132 -3.49 0.37 7.03
N SER A 133 -4.65 -0.24 7.21
CA SER A 133 -5.00 -0.98 8.44
C SER A 133 -4.13 -2.23 8.60
N ALA A 134 -3.91 -2.99 7.55
CA ALA A 134 -3.09 -4.20 7.57
C ALA A 134 -1.63 -3.88 7.91
N LEU A 135 -1.02 -2.88 7.26
CA LEU A 135 0.33 -2.43 7.58
C LEU A 135 0.43 -1.85 9.00
N GLY A 136 -0.64 -1.20 9.49
CA GLY A 136 -0.73 -0.77 10.87
C GLY A 136 -0.64 -1.96 11.84
N VAL A 137 -1.41 -3.00 11.62
CA VAL A 137 -1.38 -4.22 12.45
C VAL A 137 -0.01 -4.88 12.38
N VAL A 138 0.52 -5.11 11.17
CA VAL A 138 1.82 -5.78 10.96
C VAL A 138 2.99 -5.02 11.59
N ASN A 139 2.97 -3.69 11.58
CA ASN A 139 4.11 -2.90 12.07
C ASN A 139 4.06 -2.52 13.55
N PHE A 140 2.86 -2.48 14.15
CA PHE A 140 2.68 -2.01 15.52
C PHE A 140 2.13 -3.07 16.47
N VAL A 141 1.58 -4.16 15.96
CA VAL A 141 1.00 -5.24 16.78
C VAL A 141 1.81 -6.53 16.66
N LEU A 142 2.31 -6.87 15.46
CA LEU A 142 3.16 -8.02 15.17
C LEU A 142 4.64 -7.60 15.09
#